data_c036f791407b24138d36f5f198e39ee7
#
_entry.id   c036f791407b24138d36f5f198e39ee7
#
_cell.length_a   1.000
_cell.length_b   1.000
_cell.length_c   1.000
_cell.angle_alpha   90.00
_cell.angle_beta   90.00
_cell.angle_gamma   90.00
#
_symmetry.space_group_name_H-M   'P 1'
#
loop_
_entity.id
_entity.type
_entity.pdbx_description
1 polymer ?
#
loop_
_entity_poly.entity_id
_entity_poly.type
_entity_poly.pdbx_seq_one_letter_code
_entity_poly.pdbx_strand_id
1 'polypeptide(L)'
;GRHVLMCSGSDEHGTPITVTAEERGVSPQVIVDEFHEINSRALAGLGCSWDNHVDSRGVEFGGALYNRTTDPRHKELVQDIFVQLNDAGLLQKKTMQQYCEVKSEGEVRFLPDRYVVGECPQCGEDGARGDQCDACGATYEASELNNPRSKSNPDAAIEVRDTVHLFYRLDLFQQDLEEHAQIRQR
;
A
#
# COMPACT_ATOMS: atom_id res chain seq x y z
N GLY A 1 -16.92 -5.69 -34.70
CA GLY A 1 -16.20 -5.05 -33.60
C GLY A 1 -15.75 -6.08 -32.59
N ARG A 2 -14.77 -5.77 -31.76
CA ARG A 2 -14.38 -6.63 -30.63
C ARG A 2 -15.14 -6.16 -29.38
N HIS A 3 -15.60 -7.09 -28.56
CA HIS A 3 -16.10 -6.76 -27.25
C HIS A 3 -14.92 -6.40 -26.34
N VAL A 4 -15.00 -5.24 -25.68
CA VAL A 4 -13.99 -4.75 -24.75
C VAL A 4 -14.67 -4.54 -23.41
N LEU A 5 -14.12 -5.17 -22.37
CA LEU A 5 -14.51 -4.97 -20.99
C LEU A 5 -13.45 -4.06 -20.33
N MET A 6 -13.84 -2.90 -19.87
CA MET A 6 -12.95 -1.99 -19.14
C MET A 6 -13.21 -2.10 -17.64
N CYS A 7 -12.19 -2.51 -16.90
CA CYS A 7 -12.23 -2.61 -15.44
C CYS A 7 -11.14 -1.74 -14.85
N SER A 8 -11.44 -1.05 -13.77
CA SER A 8 -10.47 -0.31 -12.97
C SER A 8 -10.99 -0.14 -11.54
N GLY A 9 -10.25 0.53 -10.70
CA GLY A 9 -10.68 0.80 -9.34
C GLY A 9 -9.74 1.75 -8.61
N SER A 10 -10.19 2.23 -7.47
CA SER A 10 -9.38 3.00 -6.55
C SER A 10 -8.71 2.07 -5.53
N ASP A 11 -7.38 2.19 -5.40
CA ASP A 11 -6.66 1.65 -4.26
C ASP A 11 -6.86 2.59 -3.07
N GLU A 12 -7.52 2.07 -2.04
CA GLU A 12 -8.01 2.84 -0.90
C GLU A 12 -7.35 2.44 0.42
N HIS A 13 -6.21 1.79 0.32
CA HIS A 13 -5.39 1.42 1.47
C HIS A 13 -4.00 2.05 1.38
N GLY A 14 -3.35 2.14 2.54
CA GLY A 14 -1.96 2.56 2.61
C GLY A 14 -1.71 3.81 3.44
N THR A 15 -0.45 3.99 3.79
CA THR A 15 0.06 5.06 4.65
C THR A 15 -0.29 6.47 4.18
N PRO A 16 -0.28 6.83 2.88
CA PRO A 16 -0.64 8.19 2.45
C PRO A 16 -2.04 8.60 2.85
N ILE A 17 -2.99 7.66 2.84
CA ILE A 17 -4.39 7.92 3.21
C ILE A 17 -4.49 8.20 4.71
N THR A 18 -3.83 7.40 5.55
CA THR A 18 -3.84 7.60 7.00
C THR A 18 -3.15 8.90 7.41
N VAL A 19 -2.02 9.25 6.78
CA VAL A 19 -1.34 10.54 7.01
C VAL A 19 -2.26 11.70 6.68
N THR A 20 -2.88 11.69 5.49
CA THR A 20 -3.79 12.77 5.08
C THR A 20 -5.02 12.86 5.99
N ALA A 21 -5.53 11.73 6.46
CA ALA A 21 -6.65 11.69 7.40
C ALA A 21 -6.27 12.30 8.77
N GLU A 22 -5.09 11.97 9.30
CA GLU A 22 -4.55 12.55 10.53
C GLU A 22 -4.34 14.07 10.38
N GLU A 23 -3.72 14.52 9.27
CA GLU A 23 -3.49 15.95 8.98
C GLU A 23 -4.80 16.76 8.87
N ARG A 24 -5.86 16.15 8.32
CA ARG A 24 -7.19 16.79 8.19
C ARG A 24 -8.11 16.60 9.39
N GLY A 25 -7.73 15.76 10.36
CA GLY A 25 -8.55 15.43 11.53
C GLY A 25 -9.84 14.68 11.20
N VAL A 26 -9.82 13.84 10.16
CA VAL A 26 -10.98 13.03 9.69
C VAL A 26 -10.63 11.55 9.68
N SER A 27 -11.64 10.69 9.47
CA SER A 27 -11.37 9.26 9.30
C SER A 27 -10.77 8.96 7.91
N PRO A 28 -9.96 7.90 7.75
CA PRO A 28 -9.48 7.44 6.46
C PRO A 28 -10.59 7.21 5.43
N GLN A 29 -11.77 6.78 5.88
CA GLN A 29 -12.92 6.55 5.00
C GLN A 29 -13.37 7.84 4.29
N VAL A 30 -13.36 8.98 4.99
CA VAL A 30 -13.71 10.29 4.38
C VAL A 30 -12.76 10.64 3.24
N ILE A 31 -11.47 10.38 3.42
CA ILE A 31 -10.46 10.64 2.40
C ILE A 31 -10.70 9.77 1.17
N VAL A 32 -10.88 8.46 1.35
CA VAL A 32 -11.06 7.54 0.21
C VAL A 32 -12.38 7.78 -0.52
N ASP A 33 -13.44 8.15 0.18
CA ASP A 33 -14.73 8.48 -0.45
C ASP A 33 -14.62 9.72 -1.34
N GLU A 34 -13.95 10.77 -0.85
CA GLU A 34 -13.70 11.99 -1.62
C GLU A 34 -12.89 11.69 -2.89
N PHE A 35 -11.76 11.01 -2.76
CA PHE A 35 -10.88 10.74 -3.90
C PHE A 35 -11.46 9.72 -4.88
N HIS A 36 -12.23 8.74 -4.40
CA HIS A 36 -12.94 7.81 -5.27
C HIS A 36 -13.89 8.56 -6.22
N GLU A 37 -14.66 9.51 -5.70
CA GLU A 37 -15.60 10.30 -6.49
C GLU A 37 -14.85 11.23 -7.48
N ILE A 38 -13.78 11.89 -7.04
CA ILE A 38 -12.97 12.75 -7.89
C ILE A 38 -12.38 11.95 -9.05
N ASN A 39 -11.76 10.81 -8.77
CA ASN A 39 -11.11 9.96 -9.77
C ASN A 39 -12.14 9.38 -10.76
N SER A 40 -13.28 8.89 -10.25
CA SER A 40 -14.36 8.38 -11.11
C SER A 40 -14.88 9.44 -12.08
N ARG A 41 -15.12 10.66 -11.61
CA ARG A 41 -15.55 11.77 -12.47
C ARG A 41 -14.48 12.18 -13.48
N ALA A 42 -13.20 12.24 -13.06
CA ALA A 42 -12.11 12.61 -13.96
C ALA A 42 -11.96 11.59 -15.10
N LEU A 43 -12.01 10.30 -14.79
CA LEU A 43 -11.93 9.23 -15.78
C LEU A 43 -13.15 9.24 -16.72
N ALA A 44 -14.35 9.43 -16.20
CA ALA A 44 -15.55 9.60 -17.02
C ALA A 44 -15.44 10.82 -17.96
N GLY A 45 -14.87 11.93 -17.49
CA GLY A 45 -14.60 13.13 -18.29
C GLY A 45 -13.58 12.89 -19.42
N LEU A 46 -12.68 11.92 -19.27
CA LEU A 46 -11.76 11.46 -20.31
C LEU A 46 -12.39 10.44 -21.29
N GLY A 47 -13.68 10.14 -21.14
CA GLY A 47 -14.39 9.19 -21.99
C GLY A 47 -14.23 7.72 -21.58
N CYS A 48 -13.67 7.45 -20.38
CA CYS A 48 -13.67 6.11 -19.83
C CYS A 48 -15.10 5.71 -19.48
N SER A 49 -15.58 4.60 -20.05
CA SER A 49 -16.88 4.02 -19.71
C SER A 49 -16.68 2.74 -18.90
N TRP A 50 -17.52 2.58 -17.90
CA TRP A 50 -17.56 1.41 -17.04
C TRP A 50 -18.86 0.68 -17.34
N ASP A 51 -18.78 -0.48 -17.97
CA ASP A 51 -19.97 -1.26 -18.29
C ASP A 51 -20.48 -2.03 -17.07
N ASN A 52 -21.79 -2.06 -16.89
CA ASN A 52 -22.41 -2.98 -15.96
C ASN A 52 -22.21 -4.40 -16.48
N HIS A 53 -21.62 -5.27 -15.68
CA HIS A 53 -21.42 -6.67 -16.06
C HIS A 53 -22.30 -7.57 -15.22
N VAL A 54 -23.02 -8.45 -15.90
CA VAL A 54 -23.72 -9.58 -15.27
C VAL A 54 -22.92 -10.84 -15.59
N ASP A 55 -22.43 -11.54 -14.58
CA ASP A 55 -21.68 -12.78 -14.79
C ASP A 55 -22.59 -13.93 -15.25
N SER A 56 -22.01 -15.07 -15.60
CA SER A 56 -22.75 -16.27 -16.06
C SER A 56 -23.71 -16.83 -15.00
N ARG A 57 -23.64 -16.36 -13.75
CA ARG A 57 -24.52 -16.74 -12.63
C ARG A 57 -25.64 -15.73 -12.41
N GLY A 58 -25.72 -14.67 -13.21
CA GLY A 58 -26.71 -13.61 -13.08
C GLY A 58 -26.40 -12.61 -11.97
N VAL A 59 -25.19 -12.60 -11.45
CA VAL A 59 -24.77 -11.63 -10.44
C VAL A 59 -24.39 -10.34 -11.14
N GLU A 60 -25.13 -9.28 -10.86
CA GLU A 60 -24.74 -7.92 -11.26
C GLU A 60 -23.55 -7.47 -10.45
N PHE A 61 -22.44 -7.22 -11.14
CA PHE A 61 -21.35 -6.44 -10.57
C PHE A 61 -21.74 -4.98 -10.70
N GLY A 62 -22.27 -4.46 -9.57
CA GLY A 62 -23.01 -3.22 -9.55
C GLY A 62 -22.29 -2.03 -10.09
N GLY A 63 -22.99 -1.33 -10.89
CA GLY A 63 -22.83 0.00 -11.38
C GLY A 63 -21.39 0.47 -11.54
N ALA A 64 -20.83 0.27 -12.70
CA ALA A 64 -19.47 0.62 -13.09
C ALA A 64 -18.40 -0.33 -12.54
N LEU A 65 -17.64 -0.90 -13.47
CA LEU A 65 -16.42 -1.67 -13.19
C LEU A 65 -15.26 -0.79 -12.67
N TYR A 66 -15.59 0.36 -12.08
CA TYR A 66 -14.71 1.17 -11.26
C TYR A 66 -14.95 0.81 -9.79
N ASN A 67 -14.23 -0.21 -9.34
CA ASN A 67 -14.42 -0.79 -8.02
C ASN A 67 -13.55 -0.09 -6.96
N ARG A 68 -13.66 -0.56 -5.72
CA ARG A 68 -12.95 -0.03 -4.55
C ARG A 68 -12.30 -1.16 -3.78
N THR A 69 -11.06 -0.97 -3.32
CA THR A 69 -10.42 -1.97 -2.45
C THR A 69 -11.02 -2.02 -1.04
N THR A 70 -11.80 -0.99 -0.64
CA THR A 70 -12.59 -0.99 0.61
C THR A 70 -13.94 -1.73 0.50
N ASP A 71 -14.34 -2.20 -0.68
CA ASP A 71 -15.57 -3.01 -0.84
C ASP A 71 -15.49 -4.27 0.05
N PRO A 72 -16.54 -4.59 0.83
CA PRO A 72 -16.54 -5.77 1.71
C PRO A 72 -16.21 -7.08 0.99
N ARG A 73 -16.68 -7.26 -0.25
CA ARG A 73 -16.41 -8.46 -1.07
C ARG A 73 -14.94 -8.54 -1.46
N HIS A 74 -14.31 -7.38 -1.75
CA HIS A 74 -12.87 -7.33 -2.02
C HIS A 74 -12.08 -7.74 -0.78
N LYS A 75 -12.47 -7.26 0.40
CA LYS A 75 -11.86 -7.62 1.67
C LYS A 75 -11.95 -9.13 1.95
N GLU A 76 -13.13 -9.72 1.78
CA GLU A 76 -13.34 -11.17 1.93
C GLU A 76 -12.42 -11.97 0.99
N LEU A 77 -12.39 -11.60 -0.30
CA LEU A 77 -11.53 -12.27 -1.29
C LEU A 77 -10.04 -12.17 -0.92
N VAL A 78 -9.57 -11.00 -0.49
CA VAL A 78 -8.17 -10.82 -0.10
C VAL A 78 -7.83 -11.66 1.13
N GLN A 79 -8.73 -11.73 2.11
CA GLN A 79 -8.56 -12.57 3.30
C GLN A 79 -8.50 -14.06 2.94
N ASP A 80 -9.37 -14.52 2.05
CA ASP A 80 -9.38 -15.91 1.58
C ASP A 80 -8.09 -16.26 0.83
N ILE A 81 -7.63 -15.38 -0.06
CA ILE A 81 -6.35 -15.57 -0.77
C ILE A 81 -5.18 -15.62 0.22
N PHE A 82 -5.17 -14.73 1.22
CA PHE A 82 -4.11 -14.72 2.24
C PHE A 82 -4.05 -16.04 3.01
N VAL A 83 -5.21 -16.57 3.42
CA VAL A 83 -5.30 -17.87 4.12
C VAL A 83 -4.80 -18.99 3.22
N GLN A 84 -5.20 -19.02 1.94
CA GLN A 84 -4.73 -20.03 0.99
C GLN A 84 -3.22 -19.98 0.79
N LEU A 85 -2.62 -18.79 0.70
CA LEU A 85 -1.17 -18.61 0.58
C LEU A 85 -0.44 -19.10 1.84
N ASN A 86 -1.00 -18.82 3.01
CA ASN A 86 -0.44 -19.32 4.27
C ASN A 86 -0.50 -20.83 4.37
N ASP A 87 -1.63 -21.46 4.05
CA ASP A 87 -1.84 -22.89 4.10
C ASP A 87 -1.00 -23.65 3.07
N ALA A 88 -0.71 -23.02 1.94
CA ALA A 88 0.22 -23.51 0.94
C ALA A 88 1.71 -23.35 1.32
N GLY A 89 2.01 -22.77 2.48
CA GLY A 89 3.40 -22.55 2.93
C GLY A 89 4.17 -21.49 2.16
N LEU A 90 3.45 -20.59 1.48
CA LEU A 90 4.02 -19.53 0.65
C LEU A 90 4.32 -18.25 1.45
N LEU A 91 4.03 -18.23 2.74
CA LEU A 91 4.35 -17.13 3.63
C LEU A 91 5.44 -17.55 4.62
N GLN A 92 6.42 -16.68 4.81
CA GLN A 92 7.53 -16.88 5.74
C GLN A 92 7.56 -15.76 6.78
N LYS A 93 7.67 -16.12 8.06
CA LYS A 93 7.91 -15.16 9.12
C LYS A 93 9.38 -14.73 9.14
N LYS A 94 9.62 -13.42 9.19
CA LYS A 94 10.95 -12.85 9.41
C LYS A 94 10.88 -11.77 10.47
N THR A 95 11.87 -11.73 11.34
CA THR A 95 12.07 -10.63 12.28
C THR A 95 12.79 -9.51 11.54
N MET A 96 12.26 -8.29 11.67
CA MET A 96 12.84 -7.08 11.13
C MET A 96 12.94 -6.02 12.22
N GLN A 97 13.81 -5.07 12.02
CA GLN A 97 13.92 -3.88 12.87
C GLN A 97 13.06 -2.76 12.30
N GLN A 98 12.27 -2.13 13.15
CA GLN A 98 11.39 -1.04 12.75
C GLN A 98 11.39 0.06 13.82
N TYR A 99 11.33 1.33 13.38
CA TYR A 99 11.17 2.44 14.30
C TYR A 99 9.79 2.42 14.97
N CYS A 100 9.77 2.82 16.22
CA CYS A 100 8.54 3.04 16.96
C CYS A 100 8.64 4.31 17.82
N GLU A 101 7.51 4.97 18.02
CA GLU A 101 7.34 6.01 19.03
C GLU A 101 7.13 5.36 20.39
N VAL A 102 7.80 5.88 21.41
CA VAL A 102 7.61 5.49 22.80
C VAL A 102 6.71 6.50 23.48
N LYS A 103 5.52 6.05 23.88
CA LYS A 103 4.58 6.87 24.64
C LYS A 103 4.88 6.82 26.13
N SER A 104 4.35 7.82 26.88
CA SER A 104 4.61 8.04 28.29
C SER A 104 4.27 6.87 29.24
N GLU A 105 3.47 5.91 28.79
CA GLU A 105 3.04 4.75 29.59
C GLU A 105 3.74 3.44 29.17
N GLY A 106 4.81 3.53 28.34
CA GLY A 106 5.53 2.36 27.81
C GLY A 106 4.82 1.69 26.64
N GLU A 107 3.68 2.23 26.20
CA GLU A 107 3.03 1.83 24.97
C GLU A 107 3.89 2.26 23.78
N VAL A 108 4.01 1.39 22.78
CA VAL A 108 4.76 1.68 21.55
C VAL A 108 3.84 1.71 20.36
N ARG A 109 4.07 2.68 19.47
CA ARG A 109 3.44 2.76 18.15
C ARG A 109 4.51 2.54 17.09
N PHE A 110 4.48 1.40 16.40
CA PHE A 110 5.36 1.16 15.25
C PHE A 110 5.07 2.17 14.13
N LEU A 111 6.13 2.68 13.53
CA LEU A 111 6.08 3.67 12.48
C LEU A 111 6.33 2.97 11.14
N PRO A 112 5.36 2.96 10.20
CA PRO A 112 5.65 2.64 8.81
C PRO A 112 6.73 3.57 8.24
N ASP A 113 7.48 3.13 7.24
CA ASP A 113 8.64 3.85 6.73
C ASP A 113 8.35 5.32 6.35
N ARG A 114 7.16 5.61 5.82
CA ARG A 114 6.73 6.97 5.45
C ARG A 114 6.37 7.88 6.63
N TYR A 115 6.28 7.34 7.83
CA TYR A 115 6.15 8.10 9.07
C TYR A 115 7.51 8.43 9.71
N VAL A 116 8.59 7.88 9.17
CA VAL A 116 9.95 8.21 9.58
C VAL A 116 10.54 9.17 8.55
N VAL A 117 11.10 10.27 9.01
CA VAL A 117 11.82 11.22 8.17
C VAL A 117 13.17 11.54 8.82
N GLY A 118 14.13 11.91 8.02
CA GLY A 118 15.47 12.24 8.50
C GLY A 118 16.33 12.80 7.39
N GLU A 119 17.64 12.81 7.57
CA GLU A 119 18.58 13.21 6.54
C GLU A 119 18.95 12.02 5.66
N CYS A 120 18.90 12.22 4.34
CA CYS A 120 19.25 11.21 3.35
C CYS A 120 20.71 10.73 3.56
N PRO A 121 20.95 9.41 3.65
CA PRO A 121 22.31 8.89 3.82
C PRO A 121 23.22 9.15 2.61
N GLN A 122 22.66 9.45 1.43
CA GLN A 122 23.44 9.67 0.22
C GLN A 122 23.68 11.15 -0.11
N CYS A 123 22.67 12.01 -0.02
CA CYS A 123 22.79 13.42 -0.41
C CYS A 123 22.67 14.41 0.74
N GLY A 124 22.33 13.97 1.96
CA GLY A 124 22.17 14.85 3.12
C GLY A 124 20.90 15.69 3.13
N GLU A 125 19.97 15.47 2.18
CA GLU A 125 18.67 16.19 2.15
C GLU A 125 17.90 15.92 3.42
N ASP A 126 17.47 16.99 4.12
CA ASP A 126 16.61 16.88 5.30
C ASP A 126 15.15 16.63 4.91
N GLY A 127 14.45 15.86 5.71
CA GLY A 127 13.07 15.47 5.45
C GLY A 127 12.93 14.32 4.47
N ALA A 128 14.01 13.63 4.12
CA ALA A 128 13.98 12.40 3.36
C ALA A 128 13.15 11.34 4.08
N ARG A 129 12.32 10.60 3.33
CA ARG A 129 11.44 9.55 3.88
C ARG A 129 12.21 8.27 4.17
N GLY A 130 11.67 7.42 5.03
CA GLY A 130 12.30 6.17 5.46
C GLY A 130 12.47 5.10 4.38
N ASP A 131 11.91 5.28 3.20
CA ASP A 131 12.00 4.35 2.06
C ASP A 131 12.72 4.94 0.85
N GLN A 132 12.73 6.28 0.72
CA GLN A 132 13.22 6.94 -0.48
C GLN A 132 13.51 8.42 -0.24
N CYS A 133 14.53 8.94 -0.91
CA CYS A 133 14.80 10.37 -0.99
C CYS A 133 14.18 11.00 -2.24
N ASP A 134 13.32 12.00 -2.06
CA ASP A 134 12.68 12.69 -3.20
C ASP A 134 13.67 13.59 -3.97
N ALA A 135 14.77 14.03 -3.33
CA ALA A 135 15.76 14.89 -3.97
C ALA A 135 16.72 14.14 -4.89
N CYS A 136 17.23 12.96 -4.48
CA CYS A 136 18.23 12.23 -5.27
C CYS A 136 17.72 10.88 -5.82
N GLY A 137 16.52 10.44 -5.44
CA GLY A 137 15.92 9.18 -5.88
C GLY A 137 16.51 7.92 -5.23
N ALA A 138 17.42 8.08 -4.26
CA ALA A 138 17.99 6.94 -3.55
C ALA A 138 16.94 6.18 -2.74
N THR A 139 17.04 4.86 -2.75
CA THR A 139 16.24 3.96 -1.90
C THR A 139 17.13 3.36 -0.81
N TYR A 140 16.60 3.20 0.38
CA TYR A 140 17.31 2.71 1.56
C TYR A 140 16.30 2.19 2.60
N GLU A 141 16.79 1.51 3.62
CA GLU A 141 15.99 1.14 4.78
C GLU A 141 15.86 2.33 5.74
N ALA A 142 14.73 2.45 6.45
CA ALA A 142 14.51 3.57 7.37
C ALA A 142 15.61 3.70 8.45
N SER A 143 16.23 2.58 8.81
CA SER A 143 17.35 2.52 9.77
C SER A 143 18.65 3.19 9.27
N GLU A 144 18.77 3.46 7.97
CA GLU A 144 19.94 4.11 7.37
C GLU A 144 19.84 5.65 7.35
N LEU A 145 18.64 6.21 7.67
CA LEU A 145 18.48 7.65 7.79
C LEU A 145 19.36 8.22 8.92
N ASN A 146 19.97 9.35 8.64
CA ASN A 146 20.61 10.15 9.69
C ASN A 146 19.57 11.02 10.39
N ASN A 147 19.73 11.20 11.71
CA ASN A 147 18.82 12.01 12.53
C ASN A 147 17.33 11.67 12.32
N PRO A 148 16.94 10.38 12.43
CA PRO A 148 15.56 9.96 12.17
C PRO A 148 14.61 10.54 13.22
N ARG A 149 13.41 10.90 12.78
CA ARG A 149 12.34 11.44 13.65
C ARG A 149 10.96 11.00 13.14
N SER A 150 9.97 11.01 14.01
CA SER A 150 8.59 10.79 13.60
C SER A 150 8.07 12.00 12.81
N LYS A 151 7.45 11.76 11.65
CA LYS A 151 6.82 12.81 10.86
C LYS A 151 5.58 13.38 11.55
N SER A 152 4.78 12.54 12.19
CA SER A 152 3.54 12.94 12.85
C SER A 152 3.76 13.58 14.22
N ASN A 153 4.89 13.27 14.88
CA ASN A 153 5.25 13.81 16.19
C ASN A 153 6.77 14.01 16.28
N PRO A 154 7.32 15.10 15.73
CA PRO A 154 8.77 15.33 15.66
C PRO A 154 9.48 15.36 17.03
N ASP A 155 8.76 15.67 18.11
CA ASP A 155 9.28 15.73 19.49
C ASP A 155 9.21 14.37 20.19
N ALA A 156 8.57 13.36 19.60
CA ALA A 156 8.50 12.04 20.20
C ALA A 156 9.87 11.36 20.19
N ALA A 157 10.19 10.70 21.30
CA ALA A 157 11.30 9.77 21.32
C ALA A 157 10.98 8.57 20.43
N ILE A 158 11.87 8.28 19.49
CA ILE A 158 11.77 7.09 18.64
C ILE A 158 12.91 6.13 18.98
N GLU A 159 12.64 4.85 18.89
CA GLU A 159 13.63 3.78 19.04
C GLU A 159 13.40 2.68 18.03
N VAL A 160 14.40 1.83 17.83
CA VAL A 160 14.29 0.66 16.94
C VAL A 160 13.92 -0.55 17.79
N ARG A 161 12.89 -1.29 17.36
CA ARG A 161 12.48 -2.56 17.97
C ARG A 161 12.28 -3.65 16.93
N ASP A 162 12.47 -4.88 17.39
CA ASP A 162 12.18 -6.05 16.58
C ASP A 162 10.67 -6.24 16.42
N THR A 163 10.26 -6.54 15.19
CA THR A 163 8.88 -6.89 14.83
C THR A 163 8.87 -8.06 13.87
N VAL A 164 7.81 -8.86 13.90
CA VAL A 164 7.67 -10.04 13.04
C VAL A 164 6.74 -9.74 11.88
N HIS A 165 7.27 -9.89 10.67
CA HIS A 165 6.54 -9.70 9.42
C HIS A 165 6.35 -11.00 8.67
N LEU A 166 5.30 -11.05 7.83
CA LEU A 166 5.06 -12.13 6.88
C LEU A 166 5.56 -11.71 5.51
N PHE A 167 6.41 -12.53 4.92
CA PHE A 167 6.96 -12.33 3.58
C PHE A 167 6.44 -13.41 2.64
N TYR A 168 6.02 -12.98 1.46
CA TYR A 168 5.68 -13.90 0.38
C TYR A 168 6.95 -14.49 -0.24
N ARG A 169 6.95 -15.82 -0.43
CA ARG A 169 8.08 -16.58 -0.95
C ARG A 169 8.17 -16.49 -2.47
N LEU A 170 8.42 -15.29 -3.01
CA LEU A 170 8.60 -15.07 -4.46
C LEU A 170 9.77 -15.86 -5.04
N ASP A 171 10.78 -16.15 -4.23
CA ASP A 171 11.93 -16.95 -4.60
C ASP A 171 11.56 -18.34 -5.15
N LEU A 172 10.46 -18.92 -4.69
CA LEU A 172 9.95 -20.21 -5.17
C LEU A 172 9.40 -20.16 -6.61
N PHE A 173 9.09 -18.98 -7.10
CA PHE A 173 8.45 -18.76 -8.40
C PHE A 173 9.37 -18.11 -9.44
N GLN A 174 10.65 -17.92 -9.13
CA GLN A 174 11.57 -17.19 -9.99
C GLN A 174 11.60 -17.79 -11.40
N GLN A 175 11.75 -19.09 -11.54
CA GLN A 175 11.80 -19.75 -12.83
C GLN A 175 10.50 -19.57 -13.62
N ASP A 176 9.35 -19.79 -12.98
CA ASP A 176 8.03 -19.65 -13.62
C ASP A 176 7.80 -18.20 -14.09
N LEU A 177 8.25 -17.20 -13.31
CA LEU A 177 8.15 -15.78 -13.67
C LEU A 177 9.06 -15.42 -14.85
N GLU A 178 10.28 -15.96 -14.90
CA GLU A 178 11.21 -15.76 -16.01
C GLU A 178 10.68 -16.39 -17.30
N GLU A 179 10.16 -17.62 -17.26
CA GLU A 179 9.54 -18.27 -18.40
C GLU A 179 8.31 -17.50 -18.90
N HIS A 180 7.46 -17.03 -17.99
CA HIS A 180 6.28 -16.23 -18.35
C HIS A 180 6.66 -14.91 -19.03
N ALA A 181 7.70 -14.23 -18.52
CA ALA A 181 8.19 -12.99 -19.12
C ALA A 181 8.72 -13.23 -20.55
N GLN A 182 9.43 -14.33 -20.79
CA GLN A 182 9.95 -14.68 -22.13
C GLN A 182 8.83 -14.98 -23.13
N ILE A 183 7.74 -15.63 -22.71
CA ILE A 183 6.58 -15.91 -23.58
C ILE A 183 5.91 -14.62 -24.04
N ARG A 184 5.86 -13.59 -23.19
CA ARG A 184 5.20 -12.31 -23.50
C ARG A 184 6.04 -11.34 -24.35
N GLN A 185 7.32 -11.60 -24.52
CA GLN A 185 8.21 -10.80 -25.39
C GLN A 185 8.15 -11.22 -26.87
N ARG A 186 7.40 -12.28 -27.21
CA ARG A 186 7.14 -12.75 -28.56
C ARG A 186 5.77 -12.29 -29.06
#